data_9217ca73edfbebdcd7ae7fe85d4ad786
#
_entry.id   9217ca73edfbebdcd7ae7fe85d4ad786
#
_cell.length_a   1.000
_cell.length_b   1.000
_cell.length_c   1.000
_cell.angle_alpha   90.00
_cell.angle_beta   90.00
_cell.angle_gamma   90.00
#
_symmetry.space_group_name_H-M   'P 1'
#
loop_
_entity.id
_entity.type
_entity.pdbx_description
1 polymer ?
#
loop_
_entity_poly.entity_id
_entity_poly.type
_entity_poly.pdbx_seq_one_letter_code
_entity_poly.pdbx_strand_id
1 'polypeptide(L)'
;MGWTSRTDGERLSPSKRYRDRLEPSSVALDFATRPRILLWRSLAILAFLGSSLGILESTAGIIKTSLDRRIVQADLWVNWNQPWLAPFAMACLFLALGYPGLVLARLRVPGMSRLVPALLCGLGSWSAMKSVRGLESWTPWLVAAGAAVQAARWFALDRDVAWKVTRRAWPFAAMAWGALALAFGLIPAAREGWCMSVIPKAAPKSPNVILITLDTVRADRMSLYGWHRPTTPLLESWAKRGVRFDRAYATAPYTLATHASLFTGRWPFETSVRVGIGLDKAHRTIAETFRDRGYATGGFVANVTYCSARYGLDRGFLHYEDSPDETTRTVNARELVRSIAIGSLLLERFERYLGYYLPVHRIPIFGEQINSRALAWIDRRIAANRPFFAFLNFIDAHGPYVLPADEPQRFGKKSYTEVRRQLERLTYHEKQAEVFKNPESIALLPQCEDEFFDTV
;
A
#
# COMPACT_ATOMS: atom_id res chain seq x y z
N MET A 1 -43.18 -72.21 47.89
CA MET A 1 -44.22 -71.22 48.07
C MET A 1 -43.51 -69.84 48.03
N GLY A 2 -43.61 -68.93 47.18
CA GLY A 2 -44.46 -68.58 46.12
C GLY A 2 -43.73 -67.56 45.22
N TRP A 3 -43.89 -67.78 43.97
CA TRP A 3 -43.41 -66.94 42.88
C TRP A 3 -44.32 -65.72 42.75
N THR A 4 -43.74 -64.49 42.59
CA THR A 4 -44.42 -63.39 41.86
C THR A 4 -43.41 -62.69 40.93
N SER A 5 -43.71 -62.86 39.64
CA SER A 5 -43.15 -62.19 38.49
C SER A 5 -43.54 -60.73 38.47
N ARG A 6 -42.59 -59.87 38.06
CA ARG A 6 -42.90 -58.55 37.45
C ARG A 6 -42.03 -58.33 36.25
N THR A 7 -42.59 -58.60 35.11
CA THR A 7 -42.16 -58.06 33.83
C THR A 7 -42.99 -56.82 33.54
N ASP A 8 -42.41 -55.68 33.32
CA ASP A 8 -42.95 -54.63 32.45
C ASP A 8 -41.84 -53.79 31.92
N GLY A 9 -41.25 -54.20 30.83
CA GLY A 9 -40.38 -53.40 30.00
C GLY A 9 -41.22 -52.72 28.91
N GLU A 10 -41.60 -51.45 29.13
CA GLU A 10 -42.19 -50.64 28.05
C GLU A 10 -41.20 -50.47 26.94
N ARG A 11 -41.35 -51.19 25.85
CA ARG A 11 -40.72 -50.93 24.55
C ARG A 11 -41.38 -49.73 23.91
N LEU A 12 -40.75 -48.56 23.98
CA LEU A 12 -41.15 -47.40 23.22
C LEU A 12 -41.15 -47.74 21.72
N SER A 13 -42.28 -47.47 21.04
CA SER A 13 -42.47 -47.74 19.60
C SER A 13 -41.48 -46.98 18.73
N PRO A 14 -41.05 -47.49 17.59
CA PRO A 14 -40.12 -46.84 16.67
C PRO A 14 -40.57 -45.45 16.19
N SER A 15 -41.86 -45.17 16.21
CA SER A 15 -42.47 -43.91 15.81
C SER A 15 -42.17 -42.74 16.79
N LYS A 16 -41.96 -43.05 18.09
CA LYS A 16 -41.59 -42.02 19.07
C LYS A 16 -40.13 -41.57 18.91
N ARG A 17 -39.20 -42.47 18.57
CA ARG A 17 -37.78 -42.12 18.32
C ARG A 17 -37.57 -41.29 17.03
N TYR A 18 -38.52 -41.35 16.09
CA TYR A 18 -38.41 -40.56 14.86
C TYR A 18 -39.00 -39.14 15.03
N ARG A 19 -39.98 -38.98 15.94
CA ARG A 19 -40.64 -37.70 16.23
C ARG A 19 -39.71 -36.77 17.04
N ASP A 20 -38.93 -37.32 17.97
CA ASP A 20 -37.96 -36.52 18.76
C ASP A 20 -36.74 -36.02 17.96
N ARG A 21 -36.55 -36.55 16.73
CA ARG A 21 -35.51 -36.01 15.79
C ARG A 21 -36.03 -34.90 14.88
N LEU A 22 -37.31 -34.63 14.88
CA LEU A 22 -37.95 -33.59 14.07
C LEU A 22 -38.46 -32.40 14.89
N GLU A 23 -38.19 -32.36 16.19
CA GLU A 23 -38.40 -31.13 16.91
C GLU A 23 -37.52 -30.05 16.29
N PRO A 24 -38.09 -28.86 15.93
CA PRO A 24 -37.31 -27.75 15.41
C PRO A 24 -36.24 -27.45 16.43
N SER A 25 -34.96 -27.59 16.00
CA SER A 25 -33.80 -27.43 16.82
C SER A 25 -34.00 -26.22 17.77
N SER A 26 -33.67 -26.39 19.05
CA SER A 26 -33.73 -25.39 20.13
C SER A 26 -33.21 -24.02 19.73
N VAL A 27 -32.42 -23.96 18.67
CA VAL A 27 -31.89 -22.77 18.00
C VAL A 27 -32.97 -21.85 17.42
N ALA A 28 -34.11 -22.38 16.93
CA ALA A 28 -35.17 -21.54 16.38
C ALA A 28 -36.00 -20.89 17.50
N LEU A 29 -36.15 -21.57 18.65
CA LEU A 29 -36.84 -21.07 19.81
C LEU A 29 -36.04 -19.98 20.55
N ASP A 30 -34.68 -20.05 20.52
CA ASP A 30 -33.79 -19.10 21.22
C ASP A 30 -33.73 -17.73 20.52
N PHE A 31 -33.92 -17.67 19.21
CA PHE A 31 -34.01 -16.40 18.46
C PHE A 31 -35.31 -15.61 18.81
N ALA A 32 -36.37 -16.28 19.19
CA ALA A 32 -37.62 -15.60 19.56
C ALA A 32 -37.56 -14.99 20.96
N THR A 33 -36.78 -15.59 21.86
CA THR A 33 -36.76 -15.22 23.28
C THR A 33 -35.70 -14.17 23.65
N ARG A 34 -34.54 -14.06 22.92
CA ARG A 34 -33.45 -13.09 23.14
C ARG A 34 -32.81 -12.57 21.86
N PRO A 35 -33.56 -11.91 20.97
CA PRO A 35 -33.09 -11.62 19.61
C PRO A 35 -31.91 -10.63 19.54
N ARG A 36 -31.82 -9.70 20.50
CA ARG A 36 -30.74 -8.67 20.52
C ARG A 36 -29.39 -9.28 20.92
N ILE A 37 -29.36 -10.14 21.94
CA ILE A 37 -28.10 -10.74 22.44
C ILE A 37 -27.47 -11.64 21.40
N LEU A 38 -28.27 -12.42 20.66
CA LEU A 38 -27.78 -13.30 19.61
C LEU A 38 -27.23 -12.54 18.39
N LEU A 39 -27.82 -11.41 18.04
CA LEU A 39 -27.32 -10.55 16.98
C LEU A 39 -25.94 -9.98 17.35
N TRP A 40 -25.78 -9.41 18.54
CA TRP A 40 -24.52 -8.85 19.00
C TRP A 40 -23.40 -9.90 19.07
N ARG A 41 -23.69 -11.11 19.55
CA ARG A 41 -22.73 -12.21 19.58
C ARG A 41 -22.28 -12.60 18.16
N SER A 42 -23.21 -12.68 17.21
CA SER A 42 -22.90 -13.00 15.81
C SER A 42 -22.04 -11.90 15.16
N LEU A 43 -22.35 -10.63 15.37
CA LEU A 43 -21.55 -9.51 14.89
C LEU A 43 -20.16 -9.51 15.50
N ALA A 44 -20.04 -9.77 16.81
CA ALA A 44 -18.73 -9.88 17.48
C ALA A 44 -17.89 -11.03 16.94
N ILE A 45 -18.51 -12.18 16.61
CA ILE A 45 -17.82 -13.32 15.98
C ILE A 45 -17.34 -12.94 14.57
N LEU A 46 -18.16 -12.26 13.77
CA LEU A 46 -17.77 -11.80 12.44
C LEU A 46 -16.62 -10.79 12.51
N ALA A 47 -16.69 -9.81 13.41
CA ALA A 47 -15.61 -8.84 13.62
C ALA A 47 -14.29 -9.53 14.05
N PHE A 48 -14.38 -10.52 14.95
CA PHE A 48 -13.22 -11.30 15.38
C PHE A 48 -12.60 -12.09 14.23
N LEU A 49 -13.40 -12.79 13.44
CA LEU A 49 -12.92 -13.55 12.29
C LEU A 49 -12.27 -12.62 11.25
N GLY A 50 -12.91 -11.50 10.94
CA GLY A 50 -12.36 -10.50 10.03
C GLY A 50 -11.02 -9.96 10.53
N SER A 51 -10.95 -9.51 11.78
CA SER A 51 -9.70 -9.00 12.37
C SER A 51 -8.59 -10.06 12.37
N SER A 52 -8.91 -11.31 12.70
CA SER A 52 -7.94 -12.41 12.74
C SER A 52 -7.37 -12.71 11.34
N LEU A 53 -8.22 -12.72 10.32
CA LEU A 53 -7.77 -12.89 8.92
C LEU A 53 -6.98 -11.69 8.42
N GLY A 54 -7.34 -10.47 8.81
CA GLY A 54 -6.56 -9.28 8.52
C GLY A 54 -5.18 -9.28 9.20
N ILE A 55 -5.06 -9.77 10.44
CA ILE A 55 -3.77 -9.98 11.11
C ILE A 55 -2.93 -10.99 10.33
N LEU A 56 -3.53 -12.08 9.88
CA LEU A 56 -2.85 -13.09 9.07
C LEU A 56 -2.34 -12.50 7.75
N GLU A 57 -3.17 -11.71 7.05
CA GLU A 57 -2.81 -11.02 5.82
C GLU A 57 -1.64 -10.04 6.04
N SER A 58 -1.70 -9.23 7.09
CA SER A 58 -0.62 -8.31 7.48
C SER A 58 0.68 -9.04 7.77
N THR A 59 0.61 -10.12 8.55
CA THR A 59 1.77 -10.92 8.90
C THR A 59 2.41 -11.57 7.66
N ALA A 60 1.59 -12.11 6.76
CA ALA A 60 2.05 -12.65 5.48
C ALA A 60 2.75 -11.58 4.63
N GLY A 61 2.19 -10.36 4.59
CA GLY A 61 2.79 -9.20 3.93
C GLY A 61 4.14 -8.81 4.51
N ILE A 62 4.26 -8.74 5.84
CA ILE A 62 5.51 -8.42 6.54
C ILE A 62 6.59 -9.49 6.28
N ILE A 63 6.24 -10.76 6.42
CA ILE A 63 7.17 -11.87 6.17
C ILE A 63 7.68 -11.79 4.72
N LYS A 64 6.78 -11.58 3.78
CA LYS A 64 7.10 -11.45 2.37
C LYS A 64 8.11 -10.33 2.11
N THR A 65 7.90 -9.13 2.66
CA THR A 65 8.80 -7.99 2.47
C THR A 65 10.14 -8.19 3.18
N SER A 66 10.17 -8.95 4.27
CA SER A 66 11.39 -9.24 5.02
C SER A 66 12.27 -10.31 4.37
N LEU A 67 11.66 -11.32 3.75
CA LEU A 67 12.38 -12.44 3.11
C LEU A 67 12.89 -12.09 1.72
N ASP A 68 12.22 -11.19 1.02
CA ASP A 68 12.49 -10.93 -0.39
C ASP A 68 13.27 -9.64 -0.62
N ARG A 69 14.57 -9.69 -0.33
CA ARG A 69 15.52 -8.62 -0.65
C ARG A 69 15.73 -8.40 -2.16
N ARG A 70 15.20 -9.28 -3.02
CA ARG A 70 15.38 -9.25 -4.48
C ARG A 70 14.17 -8.73 -5.24
N ILE A 71 13.04 -8.48 -4.56
CA ILE A 71 11.82 -8.10 -5.25
C ILE A 71 11.82 -6.61 -5.56
N VAL A 72 12.21 -6.33 -6.76
CA VAL A 72 12.23 -5.03 -7.42
C VAL A 72 11.12 -4.94 -8.46
N GLN A 73 10.06 -5.64 -8.35
CA GLN A 73 8.93 -5.44 -9.24
C GLN A 73 7.82 -4.66 -8.56
N ALA A 74 7.32 -3.67 -9.29
CA ALA A 74 6.43 -2.58 -8.96
C ALA A 74 5.09 -2.93 -8.28
N ASP A 75 4.85 -4.18 -7.92
CA ASP A 75 3.54 -4.66 -7.47
C ASP A 75 3.37 -4.69 -5.95
N LEU A 76 4.34 -4.16 -5.21
CA LEU A 76 4.31 -4.16 -3.75
C LEU A 76 4.49 -2.77 -3.18
N TRP A 77 3.49 -1.96 -3.36
CA TRP A 77 3.26 -0.83 -2.49
C TRP A 77 2.85 -1.37 -1.11
N VAL A 78 3.83 -1.55 -0.24
CA VAL A 78 3.53 -1.74 1.17
C VAL A 78 3.18 -0.35 1.70
N ASN A 79 1.91 -0.04 1.71
CA ASN A 79 1.44 1.06 2.55
C ASN A 79 1.87 0.74 3.98
N TRP A 80 2.68 1.59 4.59
CA TRP A 80 3.15 1.45 5.98
C TRP A 80 2.00 1.32 6.97
N ASN A 81 0.82 1.80 6.60
CA ASN A 81 -0.40 1.66 7.36
C ASN A 81 -1.07 0.28 7.18
N GLN A 82 -0.76 -0.46 6.11
CA GLN A 82 -1.39 -1.76 5.84
C GLN A 82 -1.31 -2.74 7.02
N PRO A 83 -0.18 -2.91 7.73
CA PRO A 83 -0.10 -3.91 8.78
C PRO A 83 -1.10 -3.72 9.92
N TRP A 84 -1.47 -2.49 10.27
CA TRP A 84 -2.42 -2.22 11.34
C TRP A 84 -3.83 -1.88 10.82
N LEU A 85 -3.95 -1.41 9.57
CA LEU A 85 -5.24 -1.13 8.93
C LEU A 85 -5.95 -2.39 8.43
N ALA A 86 -5.23 -3.39 7.90
CA ALA A 86 -5.84 -4.58 7.32
C ALA A 86 -6.74 -5.36 8.31
N PRO A 87 -6.39 -5.55 9.59
CA PRO A 87 -7.29 -6.16 10.56
C PRO A 87 -8.60 -5.39 10.74
N PHE A 88 -8.54 -4.07 10.73
CA PHE A 88 -9.72 -3.20 10.85
C PHE A 88 -10.56 -3.24 9.57
N ALA A 89 -9.94 -3.10 8.39
CA ALA A 89 -10.61 -3.16 7.10
C ALA A 89 -11.33 -4.50 6.88
N MET A 90 -10.66 -5.60 7.23
CA MET A 90 -11.25 -6.94 7.11
C MET A 90 -12.42 -7.13 8.08
N ALA A 91 -12.32 -6.61 9.31
CA ALA A 91 -13.44 -6.61 10.24
C ALA A 91 -14.64 -5.81 9.70
N CYS A 92 -14.40 -4.62 9.16
CA CYS A 92 -15.43 -3.79 8.51
C CYS A 92 -16.07 -4.51 7.33
N LEU A 93 -15.30 -5.18 6.49
CA LEU A 93 -15.79 -5.98 5.36
C LEU A 93 -16.69 -7.11 5.84
N PHE A 94 -16.27 -7.86 6.87
CA PHE A 94 -17.04 -8.95 7.45
C PHE A 94 -18.35 -8.47 8.06
N LEU A 95 -18.33 -7.32 8.72
CA LEU A 95 -19.55 -6.71 9.25
C LEU A 95 -20.48 -6.21 8.14
N ALA A 96 -19.94 -5.52 7.14
CA ALA A 96 -20.73 -4.97 6.04
C ALA A 96 -21.42 -6.06 5.20
N LEU A 97 -20.69 -7.11 4.85
CA LEU A 97 -21.23 -8.23 4.07
C LEU A 97 -21.98 -9.24 4.93
N GLY A 98 -21.59 -9.40 6.17
CA GLY A 98 -22.20 -10.37 7.09
C GLY A 98 -23.52 -9.90 7.68
N TYR A 99 -23.69 -8.60 7.93
CA TYR A 99 -24.93 -8.07 8.52
C TYR A 99 -26.19 -8.36 7.68
N PRO A 100 -26.24 -8.11 6.36
CA PRO A 100 -27.36 -8.49 5.52
C PRO A 100 -27.66 -9.99 5.57
N GLY A 101 -26.61 -10.82 5.58
CA GLY A 101 -26.76 -12.27 5.71
C GLY A 101 -27.35 -12.71 7.05
N LEU A 102 -26.99 -12.05 8.14
CA LEU A 102 -27.60 -12.28 9.44
C LEU A 102 -29.08 -11.86 9.47
N VAL A 103 -29.43 -10.77 8.77
CA VAL A 103 -30.83 -10.34 8.61
C VAL A 103 -31.61 -11.39 7.84
N LEU A 104 -31.09 -11.89 6.71
CA LEU A 104 -31.71 -12.96 5.93
C LEU A 104 -31.86 -14.27 6.73
N ALA A 105 -30.82 -14.61 7.52
CA ALA A 105 -30.90 -15.74 8.44
C ALA A 105 -32.02 -15.57 9.49
N ARG A 106 -32.23 -14.33 9.96
CA ARG A 106 -33.32 -13.99 10.89
C ARG A 106 -34.69 -14.05 10.24
N LEU A 107 -34.78 -13.70 8.97
CA LEU A 107 -35.98 -13.86 8.14
C LEU A 107 -36.24 -15.33 7.75
N ARG A 108 -35.52 -16.27 8.38
CA ARG A 108 -35.63 -17.73 8.17
C ARG A 108 -35.28 -18.20 6.76
N VAL A 109 -34.47 -17.47 6.01
CA VAL A 109 -33.96 -17.96 4.72
C VAL A 109 -33.05 -19.16 5.00
N PRO A 110 -33.34 -20.35 4.44
CA PRO A 110 -32.60 -21.58 4.76
C PRO A 110 -31.11 -21.45 4.42
N GLY A 111 -30.24 -21.96 5.30
CA GLY A 111 -28.80 -22.07 5.06
C GLY A 111 -28.01 -20.80 5.24
N MET A 112 -28.59 -19.58 5.33
CA MET A 112 -27.88 -18.31 5.43
C MET A 112 -26.95 -18.22 6.65
N SER A 113 -27.34 -18.81 7.76
CA SER A 113 -26.54 -18.84 9.00
C SER A 113 -25.21 -19.59 8.87
N ARG A 114 -25.06 -20.46 7.88
CA ARG A 114 -23.84 -21.24 7.58
C ARG A 114 -23.14 -20.70 6.35
N LEU A 115 -23.90 -20.33 5.33
CA LEU A 115 -23.38 -19.84 4.04
C LEU A 115 -22.58 -18.54 4.20
N VAL A 116 -23.13 -17.57 4.96
CA VAL A 116 -22.49 -16.25 5.10
C VAL A 116 -21.11 -16.33 5.78
N PRO A 117 -20.96 -16.96 6.97
CA PRO A 117 -19.63 -17.13 7.57
C PRO A 117 -18.69 -17.95 6.69
N ALA A 118 -19.19 -18.98 5.98
CA ALA A 118 -18.39 -19.78 5.07
C ALA A 118 -17.82 -18.93 3.93
N LEU A 119 -18.66 -18.16 3.25
CA LEU A 119 -18.22 -17.27 2.17
C LEU A 119 -17.22 -16.21 2.67
N LEU A 120 -17.48 -15.59 3.81
CA LEU A 120 -16.59 -14.57 4.38
C LEU A 120 -15.24 -15.15 4.78
N CYS A 121 -15.20 -16.31 5.45
CA CYS A 121 -13.94 -16.97 5.81
C CYS A 121 -13.19 -17.45 4.56
N GLY A 122 -13.88 -17.96 3.55
CA GLY A 122 -13.26 -18.28 2.25
C GLY A 122 -12.65 -17.06 1.59
N LEU A 123 -13.41 -15.97 1.51
CA LEU A 123 -12.97 -14.71 0.91
C LEU A 123 -11.76 -14.09 1.64
N GLY A 124 -11.80 -14.04 2.97
CA GLY A 124 -10.70 -13.52 3.78
C GLY A 124 -9.46 -14.40 3.69
N SER A 125 -9.60 -15.71 3.67
CA SER A 125 -8.49 -16.65 3.48
C SER A 125 -7.87 -16.52 2.09
N TRP A 126 -8.68 -16.32 1.06
CA TRP A 126 -8.21 -16.05 -0.29
C TRP A 126 -7.41 -14.74 -0.35
N SER A 127 -7.91 -13.68 0.28
CA SER A 127 -7.22 -12.38 0.37
C SER A 127 -5.86 -12.54 1.05
N ALA A 128 -5.80 -13.19 2.21
CA ALA A 128 -4.55 -13.44 2.92
C ALA A 128 -3.54 -14.25 2.08
N MET A 129 -4.00 -15.28 1.35
CA MET A 129 -3.13 -16.09 0.50
C MET A 129 -2.61 -15.33 -0.72
N LYS A 130 -3.37 -14.39 -1.27
CA LYS A 130 -2.90 -13.50 -2.34
C LYS A 130 -1.72 -12.62 -1.91
N SER A 131 -1.60 -12.35 -0.62
CA SER A 131 -0.44 -11.64 -0.07
C SER A 131 0.83 -12.48 -0.04
N VAL A 132 0.76 -13.80 -0.24
CA VAL A 132 1.91 -14.71 -0.30
C VAL A 132 2.36 -14.89 -1.75
N ARG A 133 3.64 -14.65 -2.05
CA ARG A 133 4.21 -14.89 -3.39
C ARG A 133 4.71 -16.33 -3.57
N GLY A 134 4.88 -16.72 -4.83
CA GLY A 134 5.37 -18.06 -5.17
C GLY A 134 4.32 -19.16 -5.08
N LEU A 135 3.08 -18.78 -4.77
CA LEU A 135 1.97 -19.72 -4.83
C LEU A 135 1.41 -19.79 -6.25
N GLU A 136 1.14 -21.00 -6.71
CA GLU A 136 0.38 -21.23 -7.94
C GLU A 136 -0.98 -20.52 -7.88
N SER A 137 -1.48 -20.06 -9.02
CA SER A 137 -2.69 -19.23 -9.12
C SER A 137 -3.95 -19.86 -8.53
N TRP A 138 -4.01 -21.19 -8.47
CA TRP A 138 -5.12 -21.98 -7.92
C TRP A 138 -5.01 -22.22 -6.40
N THR A 139 -3.82 -22.14 -5.80
CA THR A 139 -3.60 -22.41 -4.36
C THR A 139 -4.47 -21.53 -3.44
N PRO A 140 -4.61 -20.19 -3.65
CA PRO A 140 -5.51 -19.37 -2.85
C PRO A 140 -6.96 -19.84 -2.88
N TRP A 141 -7.42 -20.39 -4.01
CA TRP A 141 -8.78 -20.90 -4.16
C TRP A 141 -9.01 -22.19 -3.37
N LEU A 142 -8.03 -23.09 -3.34
CA LEU A 142 -8.10 -24.31 -2.51
C LEU A 142 -8.16 -23.99 -1.03
N VAL A 143 -7.31 -23.09 -0.55
CA VAL A 143 -7.31 -22.66 0.85
C VAL A 143 -8.63 -21.99 1.20
N ALA A 144 -9.13 -21.13 0.32
CA ALA A 144 -10.43 -20.47 0.48
C ALA A 144 -11.58 -21.48 0.58
N ALA A 145 -11.61 -22.49 -0.29
CA ALA A 145 -12.63 -23.55 -0.27
C ALA A 145 -12.54 -24.36 1.03
N GLY A 146 -11.34 -24.76 1.45
CA GLY A 146 -11.12 -25.45 2.72
C GLY A 146 -11.58 -24.64 3.93
N ALA A 147 -11.22 -23.36 3.99
CA ALA A 147 -11.64 -22.45 5.04
C ALA A 147 -13.16 -22.24 5.07
N ALA A 148 -13.79 -22.10 3.91
CA ALA A 148 -15.25 -21.99 3.77
C ALA A 148 -15.97 -23.22 4.31
N VAL A 149 -15.49 -24.42 3.95
CA VAL A 149 -16.06 -25.69 4.42
C VAL A 149 -15.91 -25.84 5.94
N GLN A 150 -14.74 -25.54 6.49
CA GLN A 150 -14.51 -25.58 7.93
C GLN A 150 -15.35 -24.57 8.69
N ALA A 151 -15.49 -23.35 8.18
CA ALA A 151 -16.36 -22.35 8.76
C ALA A 151 -17.83 -22.80 8.73
N ALA A 152 -18.32 -23.35 7.60
CA ALA A 152 -19.67 -23.89 7.50
C ALA A 152 -19.92 -24.98 8.54
N ARG A 153 -18.96 -25.91 8.73
CA ARG A 153 -19.03 -26.98 9.75
C ARG A 153 -19.04 -26.41 11.15
N TRP A 154 -18.14 -25.46 11.44
CA TRP A 154 -18.00 -24.88 12.77
C TRP A 154 -19.28 -24.12 13.18
N PHE A 155 -19.86 -23.33 12.28
CA PHE A 155 -21.12 -22.63 12.51
C PHE A 155 -22.34 -23.56 12.51
N ALA A 156 -22.18 -24.82 12.07
CA ALA A 156 -23.21 -25.83 12.18
C ALA A 156 -23.26 -26.51 13.56
N LEU A 157 -22.11 -26.53 14.29
CA LEU A 157 -21.98 -27.36 15.49
C LEU A 157 -22.65 -26.71 16.72
N ASP A 158 -22.26 -25.53 17.13
CA ASP A 158 -22.85 -24.83 18.27
C ASP A 158 -22.39 -23.36 18.30
N ARG A 159 -23.34 -22.42 18.38
CA ARG A 159 -23.06 -20.98 18.47
C ARG A 159 -22.46 -20.57 19.81
N ASP A 160 -22.81 -21.25 20.87
CA ASP A 160 -22.27 -20.99 22.20
C ASP A 160 -20.80 -21.38 22.29
N VAL A 161 -20.39 -22.44 21.61
CA VAL A 161 -18.97 -22.80 21.46
C VAL A 161 -18.21 -21.73 20.69
N ALA A 162 -18.74 -21.31 19.54
CA ALA A 162 -18.15 -20.24 18.74
C ALA A 162 -17.98 -18.94 19.57
N TRP A 163 -18.99 -18.57 20.33
CA TRP A 163 -18.93 -17.42 21.24
C TRP A 163 -17.89 -17.57 22.36
N LYS A 164 -17.84 -18.72 23.00
CA LYS A 164 -16.84 -19.01 24.07
C LYS A 164 -15.41 -18.91 23.53
N VAL A 165 -15.16 -19.50 22.34
CA VAL A 165 -13.85 -19.40 21.67
C VAL A 165 -13.51 -17.97 21.33
N THR A 166 -14.41 -17.23 20.66
CA THR A 166 -14.23 -15.81 20.32
C THR A 166 -13.89 -14.99 21.54
N ARG A 167 -14.66 -15.11 22.64
CA ARG A 167 -14.44 -14.36 23.88
C ARG A 167 -13.08 -14.65 24.52
N ARG A 168 -12.62 -15.91 24.44
CA ARG A 168 -11.28 -16.28 24.96
C ARG A 168 -10.14 -15.84 24.06
N ALA A 169 -10.32 -15.88 22.75
CA ALA A 169 -9.29 -15.54 21.77
C ALA A 169 -9.20 -14.02 21.47
N TRP A 170 -10.29 -13.26 21.71
CA TRP A 170 -10.31 -11.82 21.44
C TRP A 170 -9.18 -11.02 22.08
N PRO A 171 -8.78 -11.24 23.35
CA PRO A 171 -7.68 -10.50 23.95
C PRO A 171 -6.36 -10.72 23.20
N PHE A 172 -6.10 -11.94 22.72
CA PHE A 172 -4.89 -12.25 21.95
C PHE A 172 -4.89 -11.59 20.58
N ALA A 173 -6.04 -11.58 19.89
CA ALA A 173 -6.19 -10.87 18.62
C ALA A 173 -6.03 -9.34 18.82
N ALA A 174 -6.61 -8.79 19.87
CA ALA A 174 -6.46 -7.38 20.21
C ALA A 174 -5.01 -7.01 20.56
N MET A 175 -4.30 -7.86 21.31
CA MET A 175 -2.87 -7.67 21.59
C MET A 175 -2.02 -7.73 20.31
N ALA A 176 -2.28 -8.71 19.44
CA ALA A 176 -1.57 -8.80 18.16
C ALA A 176 -1.81 -7.58 17.28
N TRP A 177 -3.06 -7.13 17.18
CA TRP A 177 -3.40 -5.91 16.45
C TRP A 177 -2.77 -4.66 17.10
N GLY A 178 -2.83 -4.53 18.42
CA GLY A 178 -2.18 -3.46 19.17
C GLY A 178 -0.66 -3.43 18.93
N ALA A 179 -0.01 -4.59 18.91
CA ALA A 179 1.41 -4.69 18.59
C ALA A 179 1.72 -4.23 17.16
N LEU A 180 0.89 -4.59 16.17
CA LEU A 180 1.02 -4.11 14.81
C LEU A 180 0.82 -2.58 14.72
N ALA A 181 -0.21 -2.04 15.37
CA ALA A 181 -0.48 -0.61 15.41
C ALA A 181 0.67 0.17 16.09
N LEU A 182 1.23 -0.37 17.17
CA LEU A 182 2.38 0.21 17.84
C LEU A 182 3.61 0.18 16.93
N ALA A 183 3.96 -0.98 16.38
CA ALA A 183 5.18 -1.18 15.60
C ALA A 183 5.18 -0.40 14.28
N PHE A 184 4.05 -0.31 13.59
CA PHE A 184 3.94 0.28 12.25
C PHE A 184 3.23 1.64 12.23
N GLY A 185 2.51 2.01 13.28
CA GLY A 185 1.84 3.29 13.39
C GLY A 185 2.55 4.26 14.32
N LEU A 186 2.58 3.96 15.63
CA LEU A 186 3.06 4.89 16.64
C LEU A 186 4.59 5.02 16.69
N ILE A 187 5.34 3.91 16.61
CA ILE A 187 6.81 3.95 16.68
C ILE A 187 7.41 4.76 15.52
N PRO A 188 7.04 4.55 14.26
CA PRO A 188 7.53 5.39 13.15
C PRO A 188 7.16 6.86 13.32
N ALA A 189 5.93 7.17 13.77
CA ALA A 189 5.49 8.53 14.00
C ALA A 189 6.29 9.25 15.11
N ALA A 190 6.62 8.53 16.19
CA ALA A 190 7.40 9.06 17.30
C ALA A 190 8.91 9.11 17.00
N ARG A 191 9.40 8.25 16.11
CA ARG A 191 10.82 8.06 15.81
C ARG A 191 11.48 9.35 15.31
N GLU A 192 10.84 10.07 14.40
CA GLU A 192 11.39 11.33 13.87
C GLU A 192 11.64 12.34 15.00
N GLY A 193 10.64 12.58 15.86
CA GLY A 193 10.75 13.49 16.98
C GLY A 193 11.85 13.07 17.96
N TRP A 194 11.91 11.78 18.30
CA TRP A 194 12.94 11.23 19.18
C TRP A 194 14.33 11.34 18.56
N CYS A 195 14.52 10.93 17.30
CA CYS A 195 15.78 11.05 16.59
C CYS A 195 16.25 12.52 16.52
N MET A 196 15.31 13.45 16.27
CA MET A 196 15.59 14.88 16.28
C MET A 196 16.10 15.39 17.64
N SER A 197 15.67 14.79 18.74
CA SER A 197 16.10 15.20 20.09
C SER A 197 17.49 14.71 20.46
N VAL A 198 17.94 13.59 19.88
CA VAL A 198 19.22 12.93 20.25
C VAL A 198 20.38 13.25 19.30
N ILE A 199 20.12 13.79 18.11
CA ILE A 199 21.23 14.19 17.22
C ILE A 199 21.97 15.41 17.79
N PRO A 200 23.28 15.54 17.53
CA PRO A 200 24.09 16.65 18.03
C PRO A 200 23.54 18.01 17.58
N LYS A 201 23.92 19.06 18.25
CA LYS A 201 23.64 20.43 17.77
C LYS A 201 24.60 20.77 16.63
N ALA A 202 24.07 21.34 15.56
CA ALA A 202 24.86 21.81 14.46
C ALA A 202 25.76 23.00 14.90
N ALA A 203 26.83 23.19 14.17
CA ALA A 203 27.72 24.36 14.37
C ALA A 203 26.94 25.67 14.19
N PRO A 204 27.29 26.74 14.93
CA PRO A 204 26.67 28.05 14.75
C PRO A 204 26.79 28.53 13.30
N LYS A 205 25.71 29.16 12.79
CA LYS A 205 25.66 29.71 11.41
C LYS A 205 25.77 28.66 10.30
N SER A 206 25.47 27.37 10.59
CA SER A 206 25.39 26.34 9.58
C SER A 206 24.31 26.68 8.54
N PRO A 207 24.63 26.72 7.23
CA PRO A 207 23.64 27.05 6.20
C PRO A 207 22.64 25.93 6.00
N ASN A 208 21.41 26.25 5.59
CA ASN A 208 20.48 25.29 5.07
C ASN A 208 20.93 24.77 3.70
N VAL A 209 20.71 23.49 3.42
CA VAL A 209 21.11 22.86 2.16
C VAL A 209 19.89 22.17 1.54
N ILE A 210 19.62 22.49 0.28
CA ILE A 210 18.57 21.84 -0.51
C ILE A 210 19.22 21.22 -1.74
N LEU A 211 19.02 19.93 -1.94
CA LEU A 211 19.42 19.18 -3.12
C LEU A 211 18.18 18.82 -3.92
N ILE A 212 18.12 19.29 -5.17
CA ILE A 212 16.97 19.04 -6.06
C ILE A 212 17.43 18.20 -7.25
N THR A 213 16.69 17.13 -7.55
CA THR A 213 16.83 16.38 -8.80
C THR A 213 15.55 16.48 -9.61
N LEU A 214 15.71 16.83 -10.89
CA LEU A 214 14.65 16.84 -11.89
C LEU A 214 14.84 15.59 -12.75
N ASP A 215 14.09 14.54 -12.45
CA ASP A 215 14.28 13.23 -13.07
C ASP A 215 13.93 13.30 -14.58
N THR A 216 14.83 12.78 -15.41
CA THR A 216 14.76 12.75 -16.88
C THR A 216 14.69 14.09 -17.61
N VAL A 217 14.83 15.23 -16.90
CA VAL A 217 14.90 16.54 -17.56
C VAL A 217 16.18 16.65 -18.39
N ARG A 218 16.05 16.96 -19.67
CA ARG A 218 17.12 17.14 -20.62
C ARG A 218 17.65 18.58 -20.59
N ALA A 219 18.96 18.75 -20.49
CA ALA A 219 19.58 20.08 -20.51
C ALA A 219 19.31 20.83 -21.82
N ASP A 220 19.29 20.12 -22.95
CA ASP A 220 19.04 20.72 -24.28
C ASP A 220 17.58 21.16 -24.49
N ARG A 221 16.69 20.89 -23.54
CA ARG A 221 15.27 21.37 -23.52
C ARG A 221 15.03 22.46 -22.47
N MET A 222 16.07 22.90 -21.78
CA MET A 222 16.00 23.99 -20.81
C MET A 222 16.45 25.30 -21.44
N SER A 223 15.63 26.37 -21.33
CA SER A 223 16.01 27.68 -21.80
C SER A 223 17.25 28.22 -21.06
N LEU A 224 17.49 27.79 -19.81
CA LEU A 224 18.73 28.02 -19.08
C LEU A 224 19.98 27.60 -19.87
N TYR A 225 19.92 26.57 -20.70
CA TYR A 225 20.99 26.03 -21.54
C TYR A 225 20.83 26.38 -23.03
N GLY A 226 19.98 27.36 -23.35
CA GLY A 226 19.87 27.89 -24.71
C GLY A 226 18.73 27.30 -25.55
N TRP A 227 17.80 26.56 -24.95
CA TRP A 227 16.60 26.15 -25.67
C TRP A 227 15.78 27.39 -26.07
N HIS A 228 15.23 27.40 -27.29
CA HIS A 228 14.55 28.57 -27.85
C HIS A 228 13.21 28.92 -27.19
N ARG A 229 12.57 27.97 -26.49
CA ARG A 229 11.34 28.21 -25.74
C ARG A 229 11.65 28.51 -24.27
N PRO A 230 10.92 29.39 -23.59
CA PRO A 230 11.18 29.77 -22.20
C PRO A 230 10.71 28.68 -21.21
N THR A 231 11.35 27.51 -21.24
CA THR A 231 10.97 26.35 -20.43
C THR A 231 11.41 26.47 -18.95
N THR A 232 12.47 27.23 -18.68
CA THR A 232 13.04 27.37 -17.34
C THR A 232 13.35 28.83 -16.95
N PRO A 233 12.43 29.80 -17.11
CA PRO A 233 12.74 31.23 -16.91
C PRO A 233 13.10 31.58 -15.47
N LEU A 234 12.52 30.89 -14.48
CA LEU A 234 12.87 31.07 -13.07
C LEU A 234 14.27 30.57 -12.75
N LEU A 235 14.67 29.41 -13.30
CA LEU A 235 16.03 28.88 -13.12
C LEU A 235 17.06 29.80 -13.76
N GLU A 236 16.77 30.39 -14.90
CA GLU A 236 17.64 31.42 -15.51
C GLU A 236 17.85 32.63 -14.57
N SER A 237 16.78 33.10 -13.95
CA SER A 237 16.86 34.18 -12.98
C SER A 237 17.70 33.78 -11.76
N TRP A 238 17.54 32.57 -11.25
CA TRP A 238 18.33 32.09 -10.12
C TRP A 238 19.80 31.86 -10.49
N ALA A 239 20.08 31.33 -11.68
CA ALA A 239 21.44 31.05 -12.16
C ALA A 239 22.32 32.32 -12.21
N LYS A 240 21.71 33.48 -12.40
CA LYS A 240 22.45 34.77 -12.34
C LYS A 240 23.09 35.07 -10.99
N ARG A 241 22.66 34.41 -9.92
CA ARG A 241 23.15 34.58 -8.55
C ARG A 241 23.92 33.35 -8.04
N GLY A 242 24.18 32.39 -8.92
CA GLY A 242 24.83 31.14 -8.58
C GLY A 242 25.89 30.75 -9.60
N VAL A 243 26.16 29.44 -9.63
CA VAL A 243 27.09 28.83 -10.59
C VAL A 243 26.31 27.87 -11.48
N ARG A 244 26.47 28.05 -12.79
CA ARG A 244 25.92 27.12 -13.80
C ARG A 244 27.05 26.19 -14.30
N PHE A 245 26.81 24.91 -14.29
CA PHE A 245 27.72 23.92 -14.85
C PHE A 245 27.23 23.51 -16.24
N ASP A 246 28.00 23.88 -17.27
CA ASP A 246 27.66 23.58 -18.67
C ASP A 246 27.94 22.12 -19.04
N ARG A 247 28.73 21.41 -18.24
CA ARG A 247 29.14 20.02 -18.47
C ARG A 247 29.00 19.20 -17.18
N ALA A 248 27.77 18.93 -16.79
CA ALA A 248 27.45 18.00 -15.70
C ALA A 248 26.86 16.71 -16.27
N TYR A 249 27.42 15.58 -15.89
CA TYR A 249 27.03 14.27 -16.43
C TYR A 249 26.52 13.38 -15.32
N ALA A 250 25.38 12.71 -15.56
CA ALA A 250 24.90 11.65 -14.70
C ALA A 250 25.87 10.45 -14.78
N THR A 251 26.08 9.77 -13.65
CA THR A 251 27.00 8.64 -13.56
C THR A 251 26.45 7.36 -14.20
N ALA A 252 25.12 7.30 -14.42
CA ALA A 252 24.44 6.19 -15.06
C ALA A 252 23.11 6.66 -15.69
N PRO A 253 22.62 5.97 -16.74
CA PRO A 253 21.30 6.24 -17.33
C PRO A 253 20.17 5.53 -16.56
N TYR A 254 20.30 5.40 -15.25
CA TYR A 254 19.37 4.65 -14.40
C TYR A 254 19.25 5.30 -13.02
N THR A 255 18.04 5.66 -12.65
CA THR A 255 17.73 6.49 -11.47
C THR A 255 18.38 5.98 -10.19
N LEU A 256 18.21 4.70 -9.85
CA LEU A 256 18.75 4.14 -8.61
C LEU A 256 20.29 4.24 -8.54
N ALA A 257 20.97 3.88 -9.62
CA ALA A 257 22.44 3.93 -9.66
C ALA A 257 22.96 5.36 -9.58
N THR A 258 22.33 6.30 -10.30
CA THR A 258 22.71 7.72 -10.27
C THR A 258 22.48 8.32 -8.89
N HIS A 259 21.34 8.06 -8.23
CA HIS A 259 21.07 8.57 -6.89
C HIS A 259 21.99 7.96 -5.83
N ALA A 260 22.32 6.67 -5.95
CA ALA A 260 23.32 6.04 -5.09
C ALA A 260 24.69 6.73 -5.22
N SER A 261 25.12 7.03 -6.45
CA SER A 261 26.35 7.79 -6.72
C SER A 261 26.29 9.20 -6.13
N LEU A 262 25.17 9.90 -6.35
CA LEU A 262 24.94 11.25 -5.83
C LEU A 262 25.02 11.28 -4.29
N PHE A 263 24.47 10.27 -3.62
CA PHE A 263 24.44 10.22 -2.17
C PHE A 263 25.75 9.74 -1.54
N THR A 264 26.52 8.89 -2.23
CA THR A 264 27.75 8.32 -1.68
C THR A 264 29.04 8.96 -2.20
N GLY A 265 28.97 9.72 -3.29
CA GLY A 265 30.14 10.23 -4.00
C GLY A 265 30.96 9.13 -4.68
N ARG A 266 30.36 7.96 -4.95
CA ARG A 266 31.01 6.79 -5.52
C ARG A 266 30.48 6.50 -6.93
N TRP A 267 31.31 5.91 -7.75
CA TRP A 267 30.86 5.43 -9.07
C TRP A 267 29.90 4.24 -8.91
N PRO A 268 28.99 4.00 -9.87
CA PRO A 268 28.05 2.89 -9.77
C PRO A 268 28.70 1.52 -9.59
N PHE A 269 29.86 1.29 -10.18
CA PHE A 269 30.60 0.03 -10.05
C PHE A 269 31.27 -0.17 -8.70
N GLU A 270 31.47 0.91 -7.91
CA GLU A 270 32.00 0.85 -6.55
C GLU A 270 30.89 0.58 -5.52
N THR A 271 29.63 0.74 -5.90
CA THR A 271 28.47 0.49 -5.03
C THR A 271 27.89 -0.89 -5.23
N SER A 272 27.07 -1.36 -4.29
CA SER A 272 26.31 -2.61 -4.42
C SER A 272 25.18 -2.53 -5.43
N VAL A 273 24.82 -1.32 -5.90
CA VAL A 273 23.62 -1.08 -6.69
C VAL A 273 23.69 -1.77 -8.04
N ARG A 274 22.66 -2.57 -8.34
CA ARG A 274 22.40 -3.20 -9.63
C ARG A 274 20.90 -3.09 -9.94
N VAL A 275 20.49 -3.50 -11.12
CA VAL A 275 19.05 -3.62 -11.41
C VAL A 275 18.43 -4.52 -10.36
N GLY A 276 17.54 -3.94 -9.56
CA GLY A 276 16.87 -4.68 -8.51
C GLY A 276 17.61 -4.85 -7.18
N ILE A 277 18.83 -4.36 -7.05
CA ILE A 277 19.63 -4.44 -5.83
C ILE A 277 19.92 -3.03 -5.33
N GLY A 278 19.54 -2.74 -4.09
CA GLY A 278 19.72 -1.44 -3.45
C GLY A 278 21.13 -1.19 -2.93
N LEU A 279 21.29 0.00 -2.37
CA LEU A 279 22.51 0.46 -1.74
C LEU A 279 22.74 -0.22 -0.39
N ASP A 280 23.84 -0.90 -0.23
CA ASP A 280 24.28 -1.49 1.04
C ASP A 280 24.84 -0.45 2.02
N LYS A 281 25.41 -0.92 3.11
CA LYS A 281 25.98 -0.06 4.17
C LYS A 281 27.50 0.19 4.04
N ALA A 282 28.12 -0.24 2.94
CA ALA A 282 29.57 -0.13 2.78
C ALA A 282 30.05 1.31 2.69
N HIS A 283 29.25 2.20 2.10
CA HIS A 283 29.58 3.61 1.93
C HIS A 283 28.61 4.52 2.68
N ARG A 284 29.13 5.57 3.31
CA ARG A 284 28.33 6.61 3.97
C ARG A 284 27.59 7.45 2.92
N THR A 285 26.37 7.85 3.27
CA THR A 285 25.61 8.80 2.46
C THR A 285 25.85 10.25 2.89
N ILE A 286 25.56 11.17 1.98
CA ILE A 286 25.58 12.60 2.29
C ILE A 286 24.59 12.95 3.41
N ALA A 287 23.42 12.31 3.43
CA ALA A 287 22.42 12.52 4.48
C ALA A 287 22.91 12.02 5.86
N GLU A 288 23.62 10.88 5.93
CA GLU A 288 24.30 10.43 7.15
C GLU A 288 25.34 11.45 7.62
N THR A 289 26.08 12.05 6.69
CA THR A 289 27.09 13.07 7.00
C THR A 289 26.47 14.35 7.55
N PHE A 290 25.36 14.82 6.97
CA PHE A 290 24.64 15.99 7.48
C PHE A 290 24.00 15.71 8.84
N ARG A 291 23.34 14.55 9.00
CA ARG A 291 22.74 14.15 10.29
C ARG A 291 23.77 14.16 11.43
N ASP A 292 24.92 13.54 11.20
CA ASP A 292 25.98 13.45 12.21
C ASP A 292 26.60 14.79 12.54
N ARG A 293 26.43 15.80 11.66
CA ARG A 293 26.78 17.21 11.91
C ARG A 293 25.64 18.02 12.55
N GLY A 294 24.55 17.36 12.95
CA GLY A 294 23.44 18.00 13.67
C GLY A 294 22.35 18.61 12.81
N TYR A 295 22.36 18.37 11.50
CA TYR A 295 21.30 18.81 10.61
C TYR A 295 20.05 17.95 10.76
N ALA A 296 18.90 18.58 10.66
CA ALA A 296 17.68 17.86 10.34
C ALA A 296 17.74 17.41 8.87
N THR A 297 17.48 16.13 8.60
CA THR A 297 17.59 15.59 7.24
C THR A 297 16.24 15.10 6.75
N GLY A 298 15.75 15.63 5.63
CA GLY A 298 14.46 15.31 5.01
C GLY A 298 14.62 14.93 3.55
N GLY A 299 13.95 13.85 3.12
CA GLY A 299 13.87 13.43 1.72
C GLY A 299 12.40 13.37 1.26
N PHE A 300 12.13 13.94 0.09
CA PHE A 300 10.79 14.02 -0.52
C PHE A 300 10.90 13.55 -1.96
N VAL A 301 10.30 12.39 -2.25
CA VAL A 301 10.61 11.63 -3.45
C VAL A 301 9.36 11.36 -4.27
N ALA A 302 9.37 11.84 -5.52
CA ALA A 302 8.32 11.54 -6.48
C ALA A 302 8.58 10.22 -7.23
N ASN A 303 9.84 9.86 -7.50
CA ASN A 303 10.20 8.57 -8.10
C ASN A 303 10.23 7.45 -7.06
N VAL A 304 9.07 7.08 -6.57
CA VAL A 304 8.88 6.03 -5.57
C VAL A 304 9.30 4.63 -6.05
N THR A 305 9.46 4.44 -7.36
CA THR A 305 9.90 3.17 -7.94
C THR A 305 11.38 2.91 -7.72
N TYR A 306 12.23 3.91 -7.91
CA TYR A 306 13.69 3.75 -7.88
C TYR A 306 14.40 4.59 -6.82
N CYS A 307 13.74 5.58 -6.23
CA CYS A 307 14.27 6.38 -5.13
C CYS A 307 13.68 6.00 -3.76
N SER A 308 12.99 4.87 -3.63
CA SER A 308 12.35 4.52 -2.36
C SER A 308 13.34 4.02 -1.31
N ALA A 309 12.94 4.15 -0.04
CA ALA A 309 13.68 3.70 1.15
C ALA A 309 14.12 2.24 1.08
N ARG A 310 13.33 1.39 0.42
CA ARG A 310 13.64 -0.03 0.25
C ARG A 310 14.97 -0.31 -0.48
N TYR A 311 15.47 0.68 -1.22
CA TYR A 311 16.78 0.60 -1.88
C TYR A 311 17.91 1.16 -1.03
N GLY A 312 17.65 1.53 0.23
CA GLY A 312 18.65 2.08 1.14
C GLY A 312 19.03 3.52 0.84
N LEU A 313 18.26 4.22 0.00
CA LEU A 313 18.49 5.65 -0.32
C LEU A 313 17.98 6.58 0.80
N ASP A 314 17.14 6.07 1.71
CA ASP A 314 16.67 6.79 2.90
C ASP A 314 17.74 6.90 4.01
N ARG A 315 18.87 6.22 3.88
CA ARG A 315 19.90 6.17 4.90
C ARG A 315 20.44 7.56 5.25
N GLY A 316 20.33 7.90 6.54
CA GLY A 316 20.73 9.18 7.08
C GLY A 316 19.65 10.24 7.10
N PHE A 317 18.55 10.04 6.37
CA PHE A 317 17.37 10.88 6.49
C PHE A 317 16.58 10.52 7.77
N LEU A 318 16.23 11.54 8.54
CA LEU A 318 15.38 11.43 9.72
C LEU A 318 13.90 11.39 9.32
N HIS A 319 13.59 12.06 8.21
CA HIS A 319 12.30 12.09 7.56
C HIS A 319 12.47 11.69 6.10
N TYR A 320 11.71 10.72 5.60
CA TYR A 320 11.79 10.30 4.20
C TYR A 320 10.40 9.95 3.69
N GLU A 321 9.94 10.69 2.71
CA GLU A 321 8.62 10.49 2.09
C GLU A 321 8.80 9.94 0.67
N ASP A 322 8.47 8.68 0.49
CA ASP A 322 8.57 7.94 -0.78
C ASP A 322 7.26 7.24 -1.16
N SER A 323 6.13 7.75 -0.65
CA SER A 323 4.81 7.20 -0.93
C SER A 323 3.86 8.26 -1.49
N PRO A 324 3.06 7.93 -2.53
CA PRO A 324 2.10 8.86 -3.09
C PRO A 324 1.00 9.26 -2.10
N ASP A 325 0.71 8.40 -1.13
CA ASP A 325 -0.43 8.56 -0.22
C ASP A 325 -0.05 9.14 1.17
N GLU A 326 1.21 9.51 1.40
CA GLU A 326 1.65 10.10 2.68
C GLU A 326 1.18 11.54 2.91
N THR A 327 0.46 12.15 1.96
CA THR A 327 -0.13 13.49 2.12
C THR A 327 -1.08 13.61 3.29
N THR A 328 -1.57 12.49 3.78
CA THR A 328 -2.37 12.50 4.99
C THR A 328 -2.00 11.29 5.84
N ARG A 329 -1.40 11.55 7.02
CA ARG A 329 -1.48 10.61 8.14
C ARG A 329 -2.95 10.32 8.53
N THR A 330 -3.90 10.89 7.80
CA THR A 330 -5.33 10.66 7.90
C THR A 330 -5.69 9.47 7.03
N VAL A 331 -5.99 8.37 7.69
CA VAL A 331 -6.57 7.17 7.07
C VAL A 331 -7.88 7.57 6.38
N ASN A 332 -7.89 7.55 5.05
CA ASN A 332 -9.10 7.76 4.27
C ASN A 332 -9.76 6.44 3.89
N ALA A 333 -11.00 6.48 3.42
CA ALA A 333 -11.76 5.29 3.03
C ALA A 333 -11.06 4.48 1.91
N ARG A 334 -10.35 5.14 1.01
CA ARG A 334 -9.62 4.50 -0.10
C ARG A 334 -8.44 3.68 0.43
N GLU A 335 -7.67 4.23 1.37
CA GLU A 335 -6.59 3.50 2.03
C GLU A 335 -7.09 2.31 2.83
N LEU A 336 -8.21 2.50 3.54
CA LEU A 336 -8.84 1.42 4.28
C LEU A 336 -9.21 0.26 3.33
N VAL A 337 -9.83 0.54 2.20
CA VAL A 337 -10.18 -0.49 1.20
C VAL A 337 -8.93 -1.13 0.59
N ARG A 338 -7.89 -0.34 0.31
CA ARG A 338 -6.62 -0.82 -0.25
C ARG A 338 -5.75 -1.61 0.73
N SER A 339 -6.01 -1.50 2.02
CA SER A 339 -5.22 -2.21 3.04
C SER A 339 -5.38 -3.73 3.00
N ILE A 340 -6.40 -4.24 2.31
CA ILE A 340 -6.65 -5.67 2.10
C ILE A 340 -6.60 -6.02 0.61
N ALA A 341 -6.05 -7.18 0.25
CA ALA A 341 -5.83 -7.57 -1.15
C ALA A 341 -7.10 -7.61 -1.98
N ILE A 342 -8.21 -8.09 -1.39
CA ILE A 342 -9.50 -8.11 -2.07
C ILE A 342 -10.05 -6.69 -2.31
N GLY A 343 -9.87 -5.80 -1.34
CA GLY A 343 -10.29 -4.40 -1.46
C GLY A 343 -9.51 -3.69 -2.55
N SER A 344 -8.18 -3.88 -2.61
CA SER A 344 -7.33 -3.38 -3.69
C SER A 344 -7.80 -3.85 -5.06
N LEU A 345 -8.08 -5.14 -5.21
CA LEU A 345 -8.54 -5.72 -6.48
C LEU A 345 -9.90 -5.15 -6.93
N LEU A 346 -10.84 -5.01 -6.01
CA LEU A 346 -12.17 -4.46 -6.31
C LEU A 346 -12.10 -2.98 -6.68
N LEU A 347 -11.31 -2.21 -5.92
CA LEU A 347 -11.11 -0.79 -6.19
C LEU A 347 -10.43 -0.56 -7.54
N GLU A 348 -9.41 -1.34 -7.86
CA GLU A 348 -8.73 -1.30 -9.14
C GLU A 348 -9.67 -1.60 -10.33
N ARG A 349 -10.53 -2.61 -10.20
CA ARG A 349 -11.54 -2.92 -11.22
C ARG A 349 -12.58 -1.82 -11.36
N PHE A 350 -13.03 -1.24 -10.26
CA PHE A 350 -13.99 -0.14 -10.25
C PHE A 350 -13.40 1.13 -10.87
N GLU A 351 -12.17 1.49 -10.50
CA GLU A 351 -11.45 2.62 -11.08
C GLU A 351 -11.23 2.43 -12.60
N ARG A 352 -10.93 1.20 -13.02
CA ARG A 352 -10.81 0.85 -14.44
C ARG A 352 -12.13 0.99 -15.20
N TYR A 353 -13.23 0.54 -14.61
CA TYR A 353 -14.56 0.64 -15.19
C TYR A 353 -14.99 2.10 -15.36
N LEU A 354 -14.67 2.96 -14.40
CA LEU A 354 -14.98 4.39 -14.47
C LEU A 354 -14.02 5.19 -15.38
N GLY A 355 -13.04 4.55 -16.01
CA GLY A 355 -12.03 5.24 -16.82
C GLY A 355 -11.00 6.05 -16.03
N TYR A 356 -11.01 5.96 -14.68
CA TYR A 356 -10.01 6.58 -13.80
C TYR A 356 -8.76 5.71 -13.59
N TYR A 357 -8.67 4.60 -14.30
CA TYR A 357 -7.57 3.67 -14.16
C TYR A 357 -6.33 4.17 -14.91
N LEU A 358 -5.55 4.94 -14.20
CA LEU A 358 -4.08 4.87 -14.36
C LEU A 358 -3.61 3.78 -13.40
N PRO A 359 -2.77 2.82 -13.85
CA PRO A 359 -2.16 1.87 -12.93
C PRO A 359 -1.60 2.62 -11.74
N VAL A 360 -1.94 2.23 -10.51
CA VAL A 360 -1.62 2.96 -9.26
C VAL A 360 -0.12 3.29 -9.13
N HIS A 361 0.72 2.45 -9.72
CA HIS A 361 2.17 2.65 -9.84
C HIS A 361 2.59 3.65 -10.93
N ARG A 362 1.64 4.32 -11.62
CA ARG A 362 1.89 5.29 -12.68
C ARG A 362 1.19 6.63 -12.49
N ILE A 363 0.52 6.86 -11.36
CA ILE A 363 0.12 8.23 -11.01
C ILE A 363 1.40 8.89 -10.48
N PRO A 364 2.01 9.80 -11.22
CA PRO A 364 3.17 10.51 -10.72
C PRO A 364 2.77 11.31 -9.48
N ILE A 365 3.66 11.38 -8.52
CA ILE A 365 3.57 12.39 -7.46
C ILE A 365 3.99 13.69 -8.12
N PHE A 366 3.06 14.59 -8.35
CA PHE A 366 3.37 15.86 -9.01
C PHE A 366 4.21 16.77 -8.14
N GLY A 367 5.00 17.63 -8.79
CA GLY A 367 5.92 18.56 -8.13
C GLY A 367 5.25 19.45 -7.10
N GLU A 368 3.99 19.84 -7.30
CA GLU A 368 3.22 20.60 -6.30
C GLU A 368 3.07 19.82 -4.98
N GLN A 369 2.85 18.52 -5.05
CA GLN A 369 2.75 17.66 -3.85
C GLN A 369 4.09 17.56 -3.14
N ILE A 370 5.19 17.40 -3.88
CA ILE A 370 6.55 17.40 -3.32
C ILE A 370 6.85 18.75 -2.67
N ASN A 371 6.54 19.85 -3.35
CA ASN A 371 6.72 21.19 -2.83
C ASN A 371 5.94 21.43 -1.54
N SER A 372 4.65 21.12 -1.51
CA SER A 372 3.81 21.37 -0.34
C SER A 372 4.30 20.60 0.89
N ARG A 373 4.74 19.34 0.71
CA ARG A 373 5.29 18.50 1.78
C ARG A 373 6.64 19.01 2.26
N ALA A 374 7.55 19.28 1.33
CA ALA A 374 8.88 19.76 1.64
C ALA A 374 8.82 21.12 2.34
N LEU A 375 8.03 22.07 1.85
CA LEU A 375 7.88 23.39 2.45
C LEU A 375 7.29 23.31 3.86
N ALA A 376 6.23 22.51 4.07
CA ALA A 376 5.68 22.31 5.41
C ALA A 376 6.69 21.70 6.39
N TRP A 377 7.57 20.82 5.92
CA TRP A 377 8.64 20.27 6.74
C TRP A 377 9.75 21.32 7.01
N ILE A 378 10.16 22.05 5.99
CA ILE A 378 11.18 23.11 6.06
C ILE A 378 10.75 24.21 7.04
N ASP A 379 9.51 24.68 6.97
CA ASP A 379 8.97 25.73 7.84
C ASP A 379 9.07 25.32 9.32
N ARG A 380 8.77 24.07 9.63
CA ARG A 380 8.96 23.55 11.00
C ARG A 380 10.42 23.54 11.46
N ARG A 381 11.38 23.36 10.53
CA ARG A 381 12.83 23.40 10.86
C ARG A 381 13.31 24.83 11.06
N ILE A 382 12.84 25.74 10.21
CA ILE A 382 13.11 27.19 10.36
C ILE A 382 12.55 27.71 11.69
N ALA A 383 11.30 27.39 12.02
CA ALA A 383 10.67 27.78 13.29
C ALA A 383 11.43 27.22 14.51
N ALA A 384 12.02 26.03 14.39
CA ALA A 384 12.86 25.43 15.43
C ALA A 384 14.31 25.94 15.44
N ASN A 385 14.65 26.89 14.59
CA ASN A 385 16.02 27.42 14.39
C ASN A 385 17.07 26.31 14.22
N ARG A 386 16.73 25.29 13.40
CA ARG A 386 17.59 24.13 13.17
C ARG A 386 18.00 24.07 11.70
N PRO A 387 19.31 24.01 11.38
CA PRO A 387 19.74 23.85 10.01
C PRO A 387 19.29 22.49 9.46
N PHE A 388 18.99 22.45 8.18
CA PHE A 388 18.47 21.25 7.53
C PHE A 388 19.21 20.94 6.23
N PHE A 389 19.20 19.65 5.89
CA PHE A 389 19.48 19.12 4.56
C PHE A 389 18.18 18.51 4.01
N ALA A 390 17.67 19.10 2.93
CA ALA A 390 16.48 18.63 2.25
C ALA A 390 16.82 18.08 0.87
N PHE A 391 16.38 16.88 0.54
CA PHE A 391 16.45 16.28 -0.79
C PHE A 391 15.07 16.22 -1.40
N LEU A 392 14.90 16.78 -2.60
CA LEU A 392 13.66 16.80 -3.36
C LEU A 392 13.91 16.13 -4.72
N ASN A 393 13.14 15.11 -5.02
CA ASN A 393 13.15 14.45 -6.33
C ASN A 393 11.82 14.71 -7.04
N PHE A 394 11.88 15.36 -8.19
CA PHE A 394 10.72 15.62 -9.07
C PHE A 394 10.75 14.67 -10.25
N ILE A 395 9.55 14.18 -10.65
CA ILE A 395 9.39 13.21 -11.72
C ILE A 395 8.47 13.72 -12.85
N ASP A 396 8.06 14.97 -12.80
CA ASP A 396 7.06 15.53 -13.71
C ASP A 396 7.45 15.39 -15.19
N ALA A 397 8.73 15.51 -15.49
CA ALA A 397 9.28 15.35 -16.83
C ALA A 397 9.52 13.89 -17.27
N HIS A 398 9.15 12.92 -16.44
CA HIS A 398 9.35 11.49 -16.73
C HIS A 398 8.11 10.89 -17.42
N GLY A 399 8.31 9.93 -18.30
CA GLY A 399 7.19 9.15 -18.83
C GLY A 399 6.29 8.58 -17.70
N PRO A 400 4.99 8.67 -17.80
CA PRO A 400 4.16 8.85 -19.02
C PRO A 400 3.84 10.31 -19.41
N TYR A 401 4.57 11.32 -18.98
CA TYR A 401 4.40 12.74 -19.39
C TYR A 401 2.98 13.27 -19.17
N VAL A 402 2.42 13.03 -18.01
CA VAL A 402 1.04 13.45 -17.65
C VAL A 402 1.12 14.72 -16.84
N LEU A 403 0.46 15.78 -17.33
CA LEU A 403 0.24 16.99 -16.55
C LEU A 403 -0.95 16.83 -15.60
N PRO A 404 -0.99 17.57 -14.48
CA PRO A 404 -2.21 17.74 -13.70
C PRO A 404 -3.37 18.24 -14.57
N ALA A 405 -4.60 17.80 -14.28
CA ALA A 405 -5.76 18.11 -15.13
C ALA A 405 -6.13 19.61 -15.17
N ASP A 406 -5.72 20.35 -14.16
CA ASP A 406 -5.93 21.79 -13.95
C ASP A 406 -4.74 22.67 -14.38
N GLU A 407 -3.60 22.07 -14.74
CA GLU A 407 -2.46 22.82 -15.25
C GLU A 407 -2.64 23.19 -16.73
N PRO A 408 -2.48 24.48 -17.10
CA PRO A 408 -2.54 24.90 -18.48
C PRO A 408 -1.33 24.40 -19.26
N GLN A 409 -1.54 23.81 -20.41
CA GLN A 409 -0.47 23.47 -21.33
C GLN A 409 0.14 24.77 -21.89
N ARG A 410 1.40 25.03 -21.54
CA ARG A 410 2.08 26.26 -21.95
C ARG A 410 2.62 26.20 -23.37
N PHE A 411 3.00 25.03 -23.84
CA PHE A 411 3.67 24.83 -25.11
C PHE A 411 2.95 23.83 -26.03
N GLY A 412 2.12 22.95 -25.48
CA GLY A 412 1.37 21.97 -26.25
C GLY A 412 0.07 22.54 -26.85
N LYS A 413 -0.31 22.02 -28.03
CA LYS A 413 -1.56 22.38 -28.71
C LYS A 413 -2.67 21.33 -28.53
N LYS A 414 -2.33 20.17 -27.99
CA LYS A 414 -3.25 19.04 -27.83
C LYS A 414 -3.99 19.15 -26.51
N SER A 415 -5.26 18.79 -26.49
CA SER A 415 -6.02 18.75 -25.24
C SER A 415 -5.49 17.66 -24.29
N TYR A 416 -5.66 17.86 -22.98
CA TYR A 416 -5.33 16.84 -21.97
C TYR A 416 -5.88 15.44 -22.31
N THR A 417 -7.12 15.37 -22.79
CA THR A 417 -7.78 14.12 -23.18
C THR A 417 -7.10 13.46 -24.37
N GLU A 418 -6.57 14.25 -25.29
CA GLU A 418 -5.88 13.79 -26.49
C GLU A 418 -4.48 13.26 -26.18
N VAL A 419 -3.73 14.01 -25.35
CA VAL A 419 -2.43 13.57 -24.82
C VAL A 419 -2.59 12.28 -24.04
N ARG A 420 -3.57 12.21 -23.15
CA ARG A 420 -3.86 11.00 -22.35
C ARG A 420 -4.18 9.79 -23.24
N ARG A 421 -5.00 9.99 -24.26
CA ARG A 421 -5.38 8.93 -25.21
C ARG A 421 -4.17 8.41 -26.02
N GLN A 422 -3.27 9.31 -26.41
CA GLN A 422 -2.02 8.95 -27.08
C GLN A 422 -1.07 8.18 -26.16
N LEU A 423 -0.93 8.63 -24.90
CA LEU A 423 -0.13 7.93 -23.89
C LEU A 423 -0.67 6.54 -23.56
N GLU A 424 -1.97 6.37 -23.50
CA GLU A 424 -2.62 5.06 -23.32
C GLU A 424 -2.28 4.11 -24.48
N ARG A 425 -2.24 4.63 -25.73
CA ARG A 425 -1.82 3.88 -26.91
C ARG A 425 -0.33 3.52 -26.87
N LEU A 426 0.56 4.47 -26.57
CA LEU A 426 1.99 4.23 -26.41
C LEU A 426 2.28 3.20 -25.33
N THR A 427 1.64 3.33 -24.17
CA THR A 427 1.79 2.38 -23.07
C THR A 427 1.29 0.97 -23.43
N TYR A 428 0.24 0.88 -24.24
CA TYR A 428 -0.24 -0.40 -24.76
C TYR A 428 0.76 -1.03 -25.72
N HIS A 429 1.33 -0.24 -26.63
CA HIS A 429 2.36 -0.70 -27.58
C HIS A 429 3.70 -1.02 -26.91
N GLU A 430 4.11 -0.26 -25.89
CA GLU A 430 5.29 -0.61 -25.07
C GLU A 430 5.12 -1.93 -24.33
N LYS A 431 3.93 -2.25 -23.85
CA LYS A 431 3.64 -3.55 -23.23
C LYS A 431 3.58 -4.70 -24.24
N GLN A 432 3.10 -4.44 -25.45
CA GLN A 432 3.02 -5.47 -26.50
C GLN A 432 4.32 -5.66 -27.26
N ALA A 433 5.13 -4.60 -27.40
CA ALA A 433 6.22 -4.61 -28.36
C ALA A 433 7.48 -5.19 -27.77
N GLU A 434 7.62 -5.70 -26.56
CA GLU A 434 9.01 -5.98 -26.18
C GLU A 434 9.93 -4.97 -26.89
N VAL A 435 9.69 -3.68 -26.69
CA VAL A 435 10.06 -2.52 -27.54
C VAL A 435 11.55 -2.52 -27.94
N PHE A 436 12.37 -3.18 -27.15
CA PHE A 436 13.81 -3.30 -27.43
C PHE A 436 14.17 -4.42 -28.41
N LYS A 437 13.19 -5.21 -28.86
CA LYS A 437 13.44 -6.33 -29.81
C LYS A 437 12.89 -6.10 -31.20
N ASN A 438 12.00 -5.12 -31.42
CA ASN A 438 11.43 -4.84 -32.74
C ASN A 438 11.82 -3.44 -33.24
N PRO A 439 12.71 -3.34 -34.25
CA PRO A 439 13.13 -2.07 -34.83
C PRO A 439 11.99 -1.20 -35.36
N GLU A 440 10.90 -1.81 -35.86
CA GLU A 440 9.74 -1.08 -36.37
C GLU A 440 8.97 -0.35 -35.26
N SER A 441 8.99 -0.86 -34.05
CA SER A 441 8.39 -0.19 -32.88
C SER A 441 9.20 1.04 -32.47
N ILE A 442 10.51 1.04 -32.68
CA ILE A 442 11.40 2.18 -32.46
C ILE A 442 11.15 3.27 -33.51
N ALA A 443 10.82 2.90 -34.73
CA ALA A 443 10.52 3.84 -35.81
C ALA A 443 9.20 4.62 -35.60
N LEU A 444 8.32 4.15 -34.73
CA LEU A 444 7.10 4.87 -34.34
C LEU A 444 7.34 5.96 -33.27
N LEU A 445 8.47 5.91 -32.57
CA LEU A 445 8.86 6.93 -31.57
C LEU A 445 9.25 8.30 -32.18
N PRO A 446 9.83 8.42 -33.39
CA PRO A 446 10.16 9.71 -33.98
C PRO A 446 8.95 10.55 -34.45
N GLN A 447 7.77 9.96 -34.57
CA GLN A 447 6.54 10.68 -34.94
C GLN A 447 5.86 11.35 -33.74
N CYS A 448 6.40 11.20 -32.56
CA CYS A 448 6.10 12.10 -31.44
C CYS A 448 6.81 13.42 -31.76
N GLU A 449 6.10 14.32 -32.43
CA GLU A 449 6.55 15.67 -32.73
C GLU A 449 7.17 16.34 -31.51
N ASP A 450 8.12 17.22 -31.71
CA ASP A 450 8.78 18.01 -30.63
C ASP A 450 7.75 18.63 -29.66
N GLU A 451 6.55 18.94 -30.14
CA GLU A 451 5.43 19.45 -29.36
C GLU A 451 4.98 18.52 -28.22
N PHE A 452 5.18 17.19 -28.35
CA PHE A 452 4.82 16.24 -27.29
C PHE A 452 5.79 16.29 -26.11
N PHE A 453 7.07 16.47 -26.39
CA PHE A 453 8.11 16.55 -25.35
C PHE A 453 8.22 17.94 -24.70
N ASP A 454 7.60 18.95 -25.27
CA ASP A 454 7.58 20.31 -24.77
C ASP A 454 6.37 20.61 -23.86
N THR A 455 5.46 19.65 -23.67
CA THR A 455 4.27 19.78 -22.82
C THR A 455 4.52 19.51 -21.34
N VAL A 456 5.73 19.09 -20.96
CA VAL A 456 6.08 18.77 -19.56
C VAL A 456 6.94 19.84 -18.92
#